data_200dcb0b80e0ea47e59cabeca27ba889
#
_entry.id   200dcb0b80e0ea47e59cabeca27ba889
#
_cell.length_a   1.000
_cell.length_b   1.000
_cell.length_c   1.000
_cell.angle_alpha   90.00
_cell.angle_beta   90.00
_cell.angle_gamma   90.00
#
_symmetry.space_group_name_H-M   'P 1'
#
loop_
_entity.id
_entity.type
_entity.pdbx_description
1 polymer ?
#
loop_
_entity_poly.entity_id
_entity_poly.type
_entity_poly.pdbx_seq_one_letter_code
_entity_poly.pdbx_strand_id
1 'polypeptide(L)'
;MKRLKLIGDSILAYMPKAKLKGIEERHAIENAETALLRHLYPQYKDSPADINIFCLGINDYFRQYYDEDFPKMTTEEIIKGLTEFIAEIKADNNGELVVLSLLPIRQTRPWSTHYPKINKEIPVVNAGLSKFCAKNGIRFVDTHSRFVDENGVMREDLSDDGIHPNYEKGYKVLTKLVNDEIQKIEQAELTDAFTK
;
A
#
# COMPACT_ATOMS: atom_id res chain seq x y z
N MET A 1 0.61 -10.58 -20.81
CA MET A 1 1.22 -10.25 -19.50
C MET A 1 0.74 -8.85 -19.13
N LYS A 2 0.18 -8.66 -17.93
CA LYS A 2 -0.37 -7.39 -17.47
C LYS A 2 0.71 -6.34 -17.24
N ARG A 3 0.41 -5.08 -17.55
CA ARG A 3 1.21 -3.92 -17.17
C ARG A 3 0.78 -3.46 -15.78
N LEU A 4 1.73 -3.43 -14.87
CA LEU A 4 1.53 -3.09 -13.46
C LEU A 4 2.13 -1.72 -13.17
N LYS A 5 1.34 -0.81 -12.60
CA LYS A 5 1.82 0.46 -12.08
C LYS A 5 1.81 0.41 -10.56
N LEU A 6 2.99 0.55 -9.95
CA LEU A 6 3.18 0.52 -8.51
C LEU A 6 3.26 1.95 -7.99
N ILE A 7 2.31 2.35 -7.15
CA ILE A 7 2.19 3.71 -6.58
C ILE A 7 2.28 3.59 -5.07
N GLY A 8 3.34 4.11 -4.46
CA GLY A 8 3.49 3.96 -3.01
C GLY A 8 4.81 4.44 -2.45
N ASP A 9 5.07 4.01 -1.24
CA ASP A 9 6.27 4.32 -0.48
C ASP A 9 7.36 3.23 -0.59
N SER A 10 8.25 3.19 0.41
CA SER A 10 9.36 2.23 0.49
C SER A 10 8.90 0.77 0.44
N ILE A 11 7.70 0.43 0.88
CA ILE A 11 7.17 -0.95 0.83
C ILE A 11 7.13 -1.45 -0.62
N LEU A 12 6.63 -0.63 -1.55
CA LEU A 12 6.62 -0.97 -2.97
C LEU A 12 7.95 -0.66 -3.66
N ALA A 13 8.68 0.37 -3.23
CA ALA A 13 9.98 0.72 -3.80
C ALA A 13 11.02 -0.41 -3.63
N TYR A 14 11.05 -1.03 -2.47
CA TYR A 14 11.98 -2.13 -2.14
C TYR A 14 11.48 -3.52 -2.59
N MET A 15 10.24 -3.64 -3.05
CA MET A 15 9.72 -4.91 -3.51
C MET A 15 10.65 -5.50 -4.61
N PRO A 16 11.08 -6.77 -4.50
CA PRO A 16 11.99 -7.36 -5.47
C PRO A 16 11.43 -7.32 -6.89
N LYS A 17 12.21 -6.79 -7.84
CA LYS A 17 11.82 -6.72 -9.25
C LYS A 17 11.55 -8.12 -9.82
N ALA A 18 10.66 -8.19 -10.80
CA ALA A 18 10.28 -9.44 -11.49
C ALA A 18 9.70 -10.55 -10.58
N LYS A 19 9.20 -10.20 -9.39
CA LYS A 19 8.46 -11.14 -8.52
C LYS A 19 6.95 -11.03 -8.71
N LEU A 20 6.46 -9.94 -9.27
CA LEU A 20 5.07 -9.80 -9.66
C LEU A 20 4.84 -10.40 -11.06
N LYS A 21 3.63 -10.93 -11.27
CA LYS A 21 3.21 -11.54 -12.55
C LYS A 21 2.79 -10.46 -13.55
N GLY A 22 3.73 -9.62 -13.98
CA GLY A 22 3.46 -8.54 -14.91
C GLY A 22 4.71 -7.75 -15.30
N ILE A 23 4.52 -6.76 -16.16
CA ILE A 23 5.54 -5.76 -16.53
C ILE A 23 5.35 -4.57 -15.59
N GLU A 24 6.35 -4.29 -14.75
CA GLU A 24 6.28 -3.31 -13.68
C GLU A 24 6.78 -1.93 -14.12
N GLU A 25 5.96 -0.90 -13.86
CA GLU A 25 6.36 0.51 -13.81
C GLU A 25 6.22 1.01 -12.37
N ARG A 26 7.26 1.63 -11.80
CA ARG A 26 7.29 2.00 -10.39
C ARG A 26 7.33 3.50 -10.19
N HIS A 27 6.31 4.00 -9.55
CA HIS A 27 6.18 5.34 -8.99
C HIS A 27 6.09 5.24 -7.46
N ALA A 28 7.00 4.44 -6.90
CA ALA A 28 7.13 4.21 -5.46
C ALA A 28 8.43 4.86 -4.99
N ILE A 29 8.32 5.73 -3.98
CA ILE A 29 9.40 6.58 -3.49
C ILE A 29 9.61 6.34 -2.00
N GLU A 30 10.85 6.11 -1.60
CA GLU A 30 11.21 5.98 -0.18
C GLU A 30 10.79 7.20 0.61
N ASN A 31 10.27 6.97 1.81
CA ASN A 31 9.79 8.02 2.73
C ASN A 31 8.70 8.93 2.16
N ALA A 32 8.06 8.56 1.05
CA ALA A 32 6.98 9.36 0.49
C ALA A 32 5.75 9.34 1.40
N GLU A 33 5.22 10.52 1.68
CA GLU A 33 3.91 10.74 2.25
C GLU A 33 2.86 10.95 1.15
N THR A 34 1.59 10.91 1.52
CA THR A 34 0.46 11.01 0.60
C THR A 34 0.50 12.28 -0.24
N ALA A 35 0.82 13.43 0.37
CA ALA A 35 0.86 14.72 -0.32
C ALA A 35 1.92 14.76 -1.43
N LEU A 36 3.11 14.19 -1.19
CA LEU A 36 4.19 14.14 -2.19
C LEU A 36 3.77 13.31 -3.42
N LEU A 37 3.29 12.09 -3.21
CA LEU A 37 2.93 11.23 -4.35
C LEU A 37 1.73 11.77 -5.12
N ARG A 38 0.76 12.37 -4.42
CA ARG A 38 -0.38 13.03 -5.06
C ARG A 38 0.06 14.23 -5.91
N HIS A 39 1.04 15.00 -5.44
CA HIS A 39 1.65 16.11 -6.21
C HIS A 39 2.38 15.62 -7.46
N LEU A 40 3.05 14.47 -7.39
CA LEU A 40 3.80 13.91 -8.52
C LEU A 40 2.90 13.12 -9.49
N TYR A 41 1.73 12.70 -9.07
CA TYR A 41 0.82 11.84 -9.83
C TYR A 41 0.52 12.34 -11.27
N PRO A 42 0.29 13.65 -11.54
CA PRO A 42 0.07 14.15 -12.88
C PRO A 42 1.19 13.83 -13.89
N GLN A 43 2.42 13.55 -13.41
CA GLN A 43 3.57 13.27 -14.28
C GLN A 43 3.54 11.86 -14.88
N TYR A 44 2.78 10.92 -14.25
CA TYR A 44 2.74 9.52 -14.66
C TYR A 44 1.34 8.91 -14.72
N LYS A 45 0.29 9.69 -14.45
CA LYS A 45 -1.09 9.17 -14.46
C LYS A 45 -1.49 8.59 -15.80
N ASP A 46 -1.01 9.17 -16.90
CA ASP A 46 -1.38 8.78 -18.27
C ASP A 46 -0.54 7.61 -18.81
N SER A 47 0.48 7.13 -18.08
CA SER A 47 1.20 5.92 -18.47
C SER A 47 0.25 4.72 -18.40
N PRO A 48 0.21 3.87 -19.46
CA PRO A 48 -0.79 2.81 -19.55
C PRO A 48 -0.53 1.71 -18.52
N ALA A 49 -1.56 1.35 -17.76
CA ALA A 49 -1.54 0.23 -16.82
C ALA A 49 -2.80 -0.63 -16.99
N ASP A 50 -2.65 -1.93 -16.83
CA ASP A 50 -3.78 -2.85 -16.72
C ASP A 50 -4.21 -2.99 -15.26
N ILE A 51 -3.24 -2.87 -14.32
CA ILE A 51 -3.47 -2.91 -12.88
C ILE A 51 -2.58 -1.87 -12.18
N ASN A 52 -3.20 -1.01 -11.38
CA ASN A 52 -2.53 -0.09 -10.47
C ASN A 52 -2.50 -0.70 -9.07
N ILE A 53 -1.33 -0.79 -8.44
CA ILE A 53 -1.13 -1.32 -7.10
C ILE A 53 -0.73 -0.16 -6.20
N PHE A 54 -1.53 0.12 -5.18
CA PHE A 54 -1.36 1.24 -4.26
C PHE A 54 -1.02 0.77 -2.86
N CYS A 55 0.05 1.30 -2.26
CA CYS A 55 0.43 1.08 -0.87
C CYS A 55 1.12 2.34 -0.34
N LEU A 56 0.47 3.09 0.56
CA LEU A 56 0.92 4.39 1.04
C LEU A 56 0.25 4.75 2.35
N GLY A 57 0.89 5.60 3.18
CA GLY A 57 0.26 6.22 4.35
C GLY A 57 1.03 6.09 5.67
N ILE A 58 2.00 5.17 5.77
CA ILE A 58 2.78 5.04 7.01
C ILE A 58 3.67 6.25 7.27
N ASN A 59 4.20 6.87 6.21
CA ASN A 59 5.07 8.03 6.32
C ASN A 59 4.32 9.30 6.70
N ASP A 60 3.02 9.39 6.47
CA ASP A 60 2.18 10.48 7.00
C ASP A 60 2.20 10.51 8.53
N TYR A 61 2.35 9.34 9.19
CA TYR A 61 2.60 9.26 10.62
C TYR A 61 4.04 9.55 11.00
N PHE A 62 5.01 8.92 10.33
CA PHE A 62 6.41 9.06 10.68
C PHE A 62 6.89 10.50 10.55
N ARG A 63 6.52 11.18 9.48
CA ARG A 63 6.92 12.56 9.22
C ARG A 63 6.56 13.49 10.37
N GLN A 64 5.40 13.32 11.00
CA GLN A 64 4.94 14.13 12.12
C GLN A 64 5.84 14.02 13.38
N TYR A 65 6.65 12.98 13.49
CA TYR A 65 7.54 12.76 14.63
C TYR A 65 8.99 13.18 14.34
N TYR A 66 9.39 13.22 13.08
CA TYR A 66 10.76 13.51 12.69
C TYR A 66 10.94 14.88 12.07
N ASP A 67 9.88 15.54 11.66
CA ASP A 67 9.88 16.85 11.02
C ASP A 67 8.93 17.76 11.79
N GLU A 68 9.49 18.74 12.53
CA GLU A 68 8.70 19.66 13.36
C GLU A 68 7.82 20.61 12.52
N ASP A 69 8.21 20.87 11.29
CA ASP A 69 7.49 21.72 10.35
C ASP A 69 6.38 20.93 9.61
N PHE A 70 6.38 19.61 9.69
CA PHE A 70 5.34 18.80 9.07
C PHE A 70 4.00 18.94 9.81
N PRO A 71 2.89 19.15 9.09
CA PRO A 71 1.58 19.32 9.73
C PRO A 71 1.22 18.12 10.60
N LYS A 72 0.73 18.39 11.80
CA LYS A 72 0.16 17.35 12.67
C LYS A 72 -1.21 16.99 12.13
N MET A 73 -1.34 15.74 11.70
CA MET A 73 -2.56 15.19 11.11
C MET A 73 -3.19 14.19 12.06
N THR A 74 -4.51 14.24 12.15
CA THR A 74 -5.30 13.17 12.79
C THR A 74 -5.38 11.95 11.89
N THR A 75 -5.76 10.80 12.43
CA THR A 75 -5.99 9.58 11.65
C THR A 75 -7.08 9.77 10.60
N GLU A 76 -8.13 10.55 10.91
CA GLU A 76 -9.20 10.90 9.98
C GLU A 76 -8.68 11.73 8.79
N GLU A 77 -7.78 12.68 9.04
CA GLU A 77 -7.16 13.49 7.97
C GLU A 77 -6.26 12.64 7.08
N ILE A 78 -5.51 11.69 7.65
CA ILE A 78 -4.71 10.73 6.89
C ILE A 78 -5.62 9.85 6.02
N ILE A 79 -6.69 9.27 6.58
CA ILE A 79 -7.68 8.49 5.83
C ILE A 79 -8.28 9.32 4.70
N LYS A 80 -8.64 10.58 4.97
CA LYS A 80 -9.19 11.49 3.97
C LYS A 80 -8.21 11.72 2.83
N GLY A 81 -6.96 12.07 3.12
CA GLY A 81 -5.91 12.29 2.11
C GLY A 81 -5.69 11.07 1.23
N LEU A 82 -5.58 9.89 1.84
CA LEU A 82 -5.43 8.61 1.12
C LEU A 82 -6.64 8.31 0.23
N THR A 83 -7.86 8.44 0.75
CA THR A 83 -9.08 8.14 -0.01
C THR A 83 -9.33 9.13 -1.15
N GLU A 84 -8.99 10.40 -0.98
CA GLU A 84 -9.02 11.38 -2.06
C GLU A 84 -8.03 11.01 -3.18
N PHE A 85 -6.79 10.64 -2.84
CA PHE A 85 -5.81 10.24 -3.83
C PHE A 85 -6.21 8.94 -4.55
N ILE A 86 -6.72 7.95 -3.82
CA ILE A 86 -7.27 6.71 -4.39
C ILE A 86 -8.43 7.02 -5.35
N ALA A 87 -9.30 7.99 -4.99
CA ALA A 87 -10.40 8.43 -5.86
C ALA A 87 -9.91 9.07 -7.17
N GLU A 88 -8.86 9.87 -7.10
CA GLU A 88 -8.22 10.47 -8.29
C GLU A 88 -7.67 9.39 -9.23
N ILE A 89 -6.91 8.42 -8.68
CA ILE A 89 -6.38 7.28 -9.47
C ILE A 89 -7.52 6.49 -10.11
N LYS A 90 -8.60 6.25 -9.37
CA LYS A 90 -9.77 5.53 -9.88
C LYS A 90 -10.51 6.30 -10.98
N ALA A 91 -10.60 7.63 -10.85
CA ALA A 91 -11.29 8.49 -11.83
C ALA A 91 -10.57 8.54 -13.19
N ASP A 92 -9.25 8.41 -13.22
CA ASP A 92 -8.47 8.34 -14.46
C ASP A 92 -8.75 7.06 -15.26
N ASN A 93 -9.44 6.08 -14.65
CA ASN A 93 -9.92 4.82 -15.26
C ASN A 93 -8.85 4.08 -16.08
N ASN A 94 -7.61 4.13 -15.62
CA ASN A 94 -6.45 3.52 -16.27
C ASN A 94 -6.15 2.15 -15.62
N GLY A 95 -7.00 1.15 -15.92
CA GLY A 95 -6.90 -0.22 -15.40
C GLY A 95 -7.56 -0.45 -14.04
N GLU A 96 -7.47 -1.69 -13.58
CA GLU A 96 -7.92 -2.10 -12.23
C GLU A 96 -7.10 -1.42 -11.15
N LEU A 97 -7.73 -1.08 -10.03
CA LEU A 97 -7.04 -0.51 -8.86
C LEU A 97 -7.09 -1.50 -7.69
N VAL A 98 -5.91 -1.84 -7.17
CA VAL A 98 -5.70 -2.70 -6.02
C VAL A 98 -5.03 -1.89 -4.92
N VAL A 99 -5.70 -1.73 -3.79
CA VAL A 99 -5.20 -1.03 -2.61
C VAL A 99 -4.74 -2.06 -1.58
N LEU A 100 -3.49 -1.97 -1.15
CA LEU A 100 -2.96 -2.79 -0.06
C LEU A 100 -3.18 -2.09 1.28
N SER A 101 -3.52 -2.84 2.32
CA SER A 101 -3.56 -2.30 3.66
C SER A 101 -2.16 -1.91 4.15
N LEU A 102 -2.06 -0.93 5.03
CA LEU A 102 -0.84 -0.60 5.76
C LEU A 102 -0.38 -1.81 6.57
N LEU A 103 0.92 -2.10 6.55
CA LEU A 103 1.51 -3.13 7.36
C LEU A 103 1.61 -2.70 8.84
N PRO A 104 1.57 -3.64 9.79
CA PRO A 104 1.89 -3.32 11.18
C PRO A 104 3.36 -2.91 11.28
N ILE A 105 3.72 -2.22 12.37
CA ILE A 105 5.11 -1.86 12.67
C ILE A 105 5.51 -2.43 14.03
N ARG A 106 6.82 -2.61 14.26
CA ARG A 106 7.39 -3.08 15.51
C ARG A 106 8.52 -2.17 15.95
N GLN A 107 8.52 -1.78 17.21
CA GLN A 107 9.63 -1.03 17.78
C GLN A 107 10.86 -1.93 17.89
N THR A 108 11.90 -1.63 17.12
CA THR A 108 13.17 -2.36 17.14
C THR A 108 14.30 -1.56 17.78
N ARG A 109 14.09 -0.26 18.00
CA ARG A 109 15.11 0.66 18.51
C ARG A 109 14.57 1.53 19.63
N PRO A 110 15.40 1.90 20.64
CA PRO A 110 14.96 2.70 21.79
C PRO A 110 14.32 4.05 21.44
N TRP A 111 14.74 4.68 20.36
CA TRP A 111 14.23 5.99 19.96
C TRP A 111 12.91 5.95 19.17
N SER A 112 12.47 4.79 18.71
CA SER A 112 11.18 4.65 18.01
C SER A 112 10.00 4.50 18.98
N THR A 113 9.98 5.32 20.03
CA THR A 113 8.98 5.27 21.14
C THR A 113 7.55 5.58 20.69
N HIS A 114 7.37 6.22 19.54
CA HIS A 114 6.07 6.54 18.95
C HIS A 114 5.43 5.36 18.17
N TYR A 115 6.19 4.31 17.82
CA TYR A 115 5.69 3.18 17.05
C TYR A 115 4.48 2.48 17.69
N PRO A 116 4.44 2.21 19.01
CA PRO A 116 3.27 1.61 19.63
C PRO A 116 2.01 2.46 19.49
N LYS A 117 2.14 3.81 19.43
CA LYS A 117 1.01 4.69 19.22
C LYS A 117 0.54 4.61 17.77
N ILE A 118 1.45 4.75 16.80
CA ILE A 118 1.13 4.62 15.37
C ILE A 118 0.48 3.26 15.08
N ASN A 119 1.02 2.19 15.66
CA ASN A 119 0.53 0.83 15.40
C ASN A 119 -0.91 0.60 15.87
N LYS A 120 -1.42 1.39 16.83
CA LYS A 120 -2.83 1.37 17.24
C LYS A 120 -3.74 2.06 16.20
N GLU A 121 -3.21 3.02 15.46
CA GLU A 121 -3.96 3.76 14.44
C GLU A 121 -4.02 3.02 13.10
N ILE A 122 -3.02 2.18 12.78
CA ILE A 122 -2.96 1.44 11.52
C ILE A 122 -4.24 0.62 11.23
N PRO A 123 -4.82 -0.15 12.18
CA PRO A 123 -6.08 -0.86 11.93
C PRO A 123 -7.26 0.09 11.63
N VAL A 124 -7.28 1.29 12.21
CA VAL A 124 -8.31 2.30 11.95
C VAL A 124 -8.21 2.80 10.51
N VAL A 125 -6.97 3.13 10.06
CA VAL A 125 -6.73 3.50 8.65
C VAL A 125 -7.14 2.38 7.72
N ASN A 126 -6.71 1.14 7.99
CA ASN A 126 -7.02 -0.01 7.16
C ASN A 126 -8.54 -0.26 7.05
N ALA A 127 -9.28 -0.10 8.15
CA ALA A 127 -10.74 -0.19 8.14
C ALA A 127 -11.38 0.92 7.29
N GLY A 128 -10.86 2.16 7.40
CA GLY A 128 -11.29 3.29 6.57
C GLY A 128 -11.07 3.05 5.08
N LEU A 129 -9.86 2.60 4.70
CA LEU A 129 -9.52 2.25 3.32
C LEU A 129 -10.37 1.10 2.79
N SER A 130 -10.53 0.03 3.56
CA SER A 130 -11.37 -1.13 3.19
C SER A 130 -12.81 -0.71 2.90
N LYS A 131 -13.40 0.09 3.80
CA LYS A 131 -14.75 0.62 3.64
C LYS A 131 -14.89 1.49 2.39
N PHE A 132 -13.92 2.38 2.16
CA PHE A 132 -13.88 3.23 0.98
C PHE A 132 -13.79 2.40 -0.31
N CYS A 133 -12.87 1.44 -0.35
CA CYS A 133 -12.66 0.56 -1.50
C CYS A 133 -13.93 -0.24 -1.83
N ALA A 134 -14.57 -0.85 -0.82
CA ALA A 134 -15.80 -1.60 -0.98
C ALA A 134 -16.94 -0.74 -1.58
N LYS A 135 -17.09 0.52 -1.09
CA LYS A 135 -18.10 1.46 -1.58
C LYS A 135 -17.87 1.87 -3.05
N ASN A 136 -16.63 1.90 -3.50
CA ASN A 136 -16.24 2.42 -4.83
C ASN A 136 -15.87 1.32 -5.84
N GLY A 137 -16.11 0.04 -5.51
CA GLY A 137 -15.77 -1.08 -6.38
C GLY A 137 -14.26 -1.20 -6.65
N ILE A 138 -13.45 -0.86 -5.65
CA ILE A 138 -11.98 -0.94 -5.69
C ILE A 138 -11.56 -2.20 -4.94
N ARG A 139 -10.58 -2.92 -5.45
CA ARG A 139 -10.03 -4.11 -4.79
C ARG A 139 -9.18 -3.71 -3.59
N PHE A 140 -9.44 -4.35 -2.45
CA PHE A 140 -8.66 -4.15 -1.23
C PHE A 140 -8.04 -5.47 -0.80
N VAL A 141 -6.72 -5.48 -0.60
CA VAL A 141 -5.97 -6.65 -0.14
C VAL A 141 -5.52 -6.41 1.30
N ASP A 142 -6.04 -7.21 2.22
CA ASP A 142 -5.60 -7.21 3.61
C ASP A 142 -4.22 -7.88 3.73
N THR A 143 -3.18 -7.07 3.60
CA THR A 143 -1.80 -7.47 3.84
C THR A 143 -1.46 -7.46 5.33
N HIS A 144 -2.10 -6.58 6.12
CA HIS A 144 -1.86 -6.41 7.54
C HIS A 144 -1.99 -7.71 8.33
N SER A 145 -3.09 -8.44 8.12
CA SER A 145 -3.38 -9.69 8.86
C SER A 145 -2.31 -10.78 8.69
N ARG A 146 -1.52 -10.71 7.61
CA ARG A 146 -0.44 -11.68 7.34
C ARG A 146 0.89 -11.28 7.99
N PHE A 147 1.02 -10.03 8.40
CA PHE A 147 2.24 -9.45 8.96
C PHE A 147 2.14 -9.18 10.46
N VAL A 148 0.95 -9.19 11.03
CA VAL A 148 0.72 -8.94 12.45
C VAL A 148 0.91 -10.23 13.28
N ASP A 149 1.52 -10.11 14.45
CA ASP A 149 1.61 -11.16 15.47
C ASP A 149 0.45 -11.08 16.48
N GLU A 150 0.48 -11.94 17.49
CA GLU A 150 -0.50 -11.98 18.59
C GLU A 150 -0.54 -10.72 19.46
N ASN A 151 0.53 -9.91 19.44
CA ASN A 151 0.64 -8.64 20.17
C ASN A 151 0.19 -7.44 19.34
N GLY A 152 -0.25 -7.67 18.10
CA GLY A 152 -0.67 -6.62 17.20
C GLY A 152 0.47 -5.82 16.55
N VAL A 153 1.70 -6.37 16.50
CA VAL A 153 2.87 -5.71 15.92
C VAL A 153 3.44 -6.53 14.75
N MET A 154 4.34 -5.94 13.98
CA MET A 154 5.02 -6.60 12.87
C MET A 154 5.73 -7.87 13.34
N ARG A 155 5.44 -8.99 12.70
CA ARG A 155 6.09 -10.28 12.96
C ARG A 155 7.59 -10.19 12.74
N GLU A 156 8.35 -10.71 13.71
CA GLU A 156 9.81 -10.65 13.72
C GLU A 156 10.44 -11.41 12.54
N ASP A 157 9.87 -12.55 12.17
CA ASP A 157 10.37 -13.37 11.06
C ASP A 157 10.11 -12.77 9.68
N LEU A 158 9.29 -11.71 9.58
CA LEU A 158 8.94 -11.06 8.32
C LEU A 158 9.60 -9.69 8.11
N SER A 159 10.25 -9.14 9.14
CA SER A 159 10.87 -7.82 9.07
C SER A 159 12.07 -7.72 10.02
N ASP A 160 13.20 -7.27 9.50
CA ASP A 160 14.43 -7.10 10.28
C ASP A 160 14.45 -5.76 11.03
N ASP A 161 13.87 -4.71 10.46
CA ASP A 161 13.84 -3.35 11.02
C ASP A 161 12.52 -2.99 11.71
N GLY A 162 11.52 -3.87 11.60
CA GLY A 162 10.20 -3.68 12.18
C GLY A 162 9.24 -2.82 11.33
N ILE A 163 9.64 -2.42 10.13
CA ILE A 163 8.85 -1.59 9.20
C ILE A 163 8.74 -2.29 7.84
N HIS A 164 9.89 -2.63 7.24
CA HIS A 164 9.94 -3.16 5.89
C HIS A 164 9.91 -4.68 5.90
N PRO A 165 9.18 -5.31 4.99
CA PRO A 165 9.30 -6.76 4.79
C PRO A 165 10.74 -7.15 4.45
N ASN A 166 11.29 -8.17 5.11
CA ASN A 166 12.61 -8.67 4.75
C ASN A 166 12.57 -9.46 3.43
N TYR A 167 13.74 -9.57 2.77
CA TYR A 167 13.84 -10.24 1.48
C TYR A 167 13.71 -11.76 1.57
N GLU A 168 13.99 -12.32 2.74
CA GLU A 168 13.99 -13.78 2.92
C GLU A 168 12.56 -14.34 2.97
N LYS A 169 11.66 -13.72 3.75
CA LYS A 169 10.29 -14.18 3.96
C LYS A 169 9.24 -13.10 3.70
N GLY A 170 9.44 -11.89 4.23
CA GLY A 170 8.44 -10.83 4.21
C GLY A 170 7.97 -10.49 2.79
N TYR A 171 8.90 -10.17 1.89
CA TYR A 171 8.53 -9.89 0.50
C TYR A 171 7.98 -11.11 -0.24
N LYS A 172 8.33 -12.35 0.14
CA LYS A 172 7.69 -13.54 -0.44
C LYS A 172 6.20 -13.60 -0.08
N VAL A 173 5.86 -13.25 1.17
CA VAL A 173 4.44 -13.17 1.61
C VAL A 173 3.72 -12.05 0.87
N LEU A 174 4.29 -10.84 0.84
CA LEU A 174 3.66 -9.69 0.20
C LEU A 174 3.44 -9.90 -1.31
N THR A 175 4.48 -10.34 -2.03
CA THR A 175 4.38 -10.62 -3.48
C THR A 175 3.40 -11.73 -3.80
N LYS A 176 3.29 -12.75 -2.92
CA LYS A 176 2.28 -13.79 -3.09
C LYS A 176 0.87 -13.22 -3.01
N LEU A 177 0.56 -12.39 -2.01
CA LEU A 177 -0.76 -11.77 -1.85
C LEU A 177 -1.14 -10.91 -3.07
N VAL A 178 -0.20 -10.12 -3.55
CA VAL A 178 -0.41 -9.28 -4.75
C VAL A 178 -0.61 -10.15 -6.00
N ASN A 179 0.21 -11.19 -6.19
CA ASN A 179 0.08 -12.10 -7.33
C ASN A 179 -1.24 -12.90 -7.30
N ASP A 180 -1.69 -13.31 -6.11
CA ASP A 180 -2.99 -13.98 -5.95
C ASP A 180 -4.13 -13.04 -6.39
N GLU A 181 -4.03 -11.73 -6.11
CA GLU A 181 -5.04 -10.76 -6.54
C GLU A 181 -4.96 -10.47 -8.04
N ILE A 182 -3.75 -10.33 -8.62
CA ILE A 182 -3.56 -10.24 -10.08
C ILE A 182 -4.23 -11.43 -10.79
N GLN A 183 -4.03 -12.62 -10.28
CA GLN A 183 -4.62 -13.84 -10.86
C GLN A 183 -6.15 -13.83 -10.79
N LYS A 184 -6.76 -13.32 -9.72
CA LYS A 184 -8.23 -13.17 -9.63
C LYS A 184 -8.75 -12.18 -10.67
N ILE A 185 -8.04 -11.08 -10.92
CA ILE A 185 -8.38 -10.11 -11.97
C ILE A 185 -8.36 -10.79 -13.35
N GLU A 186 -7.27 -11.50 -13.66
CA GLU A 186 -7.14 -12.22 -14.93
C GLU A 186 -8.25 -13.26 -15.13
N GLN A 187 -8.61 -14.00 -14.07
CA GLN A 187 -9.69 -14.98 -14.13
C GLN A 187 -11.06 -14.34 -14.36
N ALA A 188 -11.35 -13.20 -13.70
CA ALA A 188 -12.61 -12.49 -13.87
C ALA A 188 -12.77 -11.99 -15.32
N GLU A 189 -11.73 -11.41 -15.91
CA GLU A 189 -11.73 -10.95 -17.30
C GLU A 189 -11.98 -12.09 -18.30
N LEU A 190 -11.37 -13.26 -18.06
CA LEU A 190 -11.61 -14.45 -18.89
C LEU A 190 -13.07 -14.88 -18.82
N THR A 191 -13.65 -14.93 -17.62
CA THR A 191 -15.06 -15.30 -17.44
C THR A 191 -15.98 -14.34 -18.18
N ASP A 192 -15.75 -13.03 -18.06
CA ASP A 192 -16.56 -12.00 -18.74
C ASP A 192 -16.44 -12.08 -20.26
N ALA A 193 -15.29 -12.50 -20.78
CA ALA A 193 -15.07 -12.67 -22.22
C ALA A 193 -15.81 -13.89 -22.80
N PHE A 194 -16.11 -14.92 -22.00
CA PHE A 194 -16.85 -16.11 -22.43
C PHE A 194 -18.37 -16.00 -22.23
N THR A 195 -18.83 -14.96 -21.52
CA THR A 195 -20.26 -14.74 -21.24
C THR A 195 -20.92 -13.69 -22.15
N LYS A 196 -20.13 -13.04 -22.99
CA LYS A 196 -20.57 -12.11 -24.06
C LYS A 196 -20.56 -12.78 -25.42
#